data_6b32f1af8d27e07d256929a4eb573b40
#
_entry.id   6b32f1af8d27e07d256929a4eb573b40
#
_cell.length_a   1.000
_cell.length_b   1.000
_cell.length_c   1.000
_cell.angle_alpha   90.00
_cell.angle_beta   90.00
_cell.angle_gamma   90.00
#
_symmetry.space_group_name_H-M   'P 1'
#
loop_
_entity.id
_entity.type
_entity.pdbx_description
1 polymer ?
#
loop_
_entity_poly.entity_id
_entity_poly.type
_entity_poly.pdbx_seq_one_letter_code
_entity_poly.pdbx_strand_id
1 'polypeptide(L)'
;MKYLKYLTLVIFIAFVASCSKDNDDDIIPPPEENTPATLPQKELRGVWVTTAWGIDWPMEEYNATAQKQKYIDYLDLLVENKMNAIFFQIRGMADAFYDSQYESWSKYITGTSGVKPSYDVLGFLIEEAHKRNIQFHAWLNPYRISTRANKNSSFPQLDPKIPSELTKDYEKIRIYNPALPEVQTRITQIVKEIITKYDVDGIHMDDYFYPALEASESMNDNVEYEKYGKAQFDNIADFRRNNVN
;
A
#
# COMPACT_ATOMS: atom_id res chain seq x y z
N MET A 1 -5.97 -76.97 -15.12
CA MET A 1 -4.86 -76.34 -14.37
C MET A 1 -4.03 -75.34 -15.17
N LYS A 2 -4.09 -75.24 -16.49
CA LYS A 2 -3.36 -74.21 -17.28
C LYS A 2 -3.96 -72.82 -17.20
N TYR A 3 -5.26 -72.66 -17.04
CA TYR A 3 -5.96 -71.37 -17.00
C TYR A 3 -5.88 -70.66 -15.63
N LEU A 4 -5.57 -71.39 -14.54
CA LEU A 4 -5.46 -70.82 -13.21
C LEU A 4 -4.16 -69.98 -13.03
N LYS A 5 -3.11 -70.27 -13.81
CA LYS A 5 -1.85 -69.49 -13.79
C LYS A 5 -1.97 -68.15 -14.51
N TYR A 6 -2.83 -68.08 -15.50
CA TYR A 6 -3.07 -66.79 -16.24
C TYR A 6 -4.04 -65.88 -15.49
N LEU A 7 -4.95 -66.47 -14.70
CA LEU A 7 -5.87 -65.70 -13.88
C LEU A 7 -5.15 -64.97 -12.76
N THR A 8 -4.15 -65.62 -12.13
CA THR A 8 -3.32 -64.97 -11.10
C THR A 8 -2.40 -63.87 -11.67
N LEU A 9 -1.92 -64.02 -12.91
CA LEU A 9 -1.09 -63.01 -13.56
C LEU A 9 -1.90 -61.77 -13.96
N VAL A 10 -3.14 -61.97 -14.45
CA VAL A 10 -4.05 -60.85 -14.81
C VAL A 10 -4.50 -60.06 -13.58
N ILE A 11 -4.74 -60.74 -12.45
CA ILE A 11 -5.09 -60.08 -11.19
C ILE A 11 -3.91 -59.28 -10.66
N PHE A 12 -2.65 -59.72 -10.83
CA PHE A 12 -1.46 -59.02 -10.39
C PHE A 12 -1.16 -57.75 -11.24
N ILE A 13 -1.48 -57.77 -12.55
CA ILE A 13 -1.35 -56.60 -13.44
C ILE A 13 -2.46 -55.58 -13.16
N ALA A 14 -3.66 -56.00 -12.76
CA ALA A 14 -4.75 -55.10 -12.42
C ALA A 14 -4.51 -54.33 -11.10
N PHE A 15 -3.64 -54.81 -10.18
CA PHE A 15 -3.32 -54.14 -8.92
C PHE A 15 -2.22 -53.08 -9.04
N VAL A 16 -1.46 -53.06 -10.15
CA VAL A 16 -0.42 -52.02 -10.37
C VAL A 16 -0.94 -50.83 -11.18
N ALA A 17 -2.19 -50.85 -11.68
CA ALA A 17 -2.79 -49.78 -12.45
C ALA A 17 -3.74 -48.85 -11.62
N SER A 18 -3.75 -49.04 -10.28
CA SER A 18 -4.48 -48.15 -9.35
C SER A 18 -3.48 -47.31 -8.55
N CYS A 19 -2.68 -46.51 -9.29
CA CYS A 19 -2.01 -45.36 -8.72
C CYS A 19 -2.85 -44.12 -9.00
N SER A 20 -3.54 -43.73 -7.99
CA SER A 20 -3.92 -42.38 -7.53
C SER A 20 -3.65 -41.24 -8.52
N LYS A 21 -4.70 -40.54 -8.85
CA LYS A 21 -4.63 -39.11 -9.06
C LYS A 21 -4.34 -38.51 -7.69
N ASP A 22 -3.11 -38.36 -7.35
CA ASP A 22 -2.69 -37.42 -6.35
C ASP A 22 -2.76 -36.03 -6.96
N ASN A 23 -3.50 -35.16 -6.33
CA ASN A 23 -3.44 -33.74 -6.56
C ASN A 23 -1.97 -33.36 -6.44
N ASP A 24 -1.40 -32.78 -7.49
CA ASP A 24 -0.16 -32.03 -7.42
C ASP A 24 -0.45 -30.78 -6.56
N ASP A 25 -0.41 -30.96 -5.24
CA ASP A 25 0.02 -29.92 -4.37
C ASP A 25 1.50 -29.73 -4.74
N ASP A 26 1.80 -28.58 -5.36
CA ASP A 26 3.16 -28.11 -5.61
C ASP A 26 3.92 -28.05 -4.28
N ILE A 27 4.42 -29.21 -3.84
CA ILE A 27 5.41 -29.26 -2.75
C ILE A 27 6.68 -28.69 -3.38
N ILE A 28 6.90 -27.39 -3.18
CA ILE A 28 8.19 -26.75 -3.42
C ILE A 28 9.19 -27.57 -2.58
N PRO A 29 10.12 -28.31 -3.19
CA PRO A 29 11.12 -29.03 -2.42
C PRO A 29 11.88 -28.04 -1.53
N PRO A 30 12.21 -28.38 -0.29
CA PRO A 30 13.03 -27.52 0.54
C PRO A 30 14.31 -27.18 -0.23
N PRO A 31 14.79 -25.92 -0.18
CA PRO A 31 15.99 -25.53 -0.90
C PRO A 31 17.15 -26.47 -0.50
N GLU A 32 17.87 -26.98 -1.49
CA GLU A 32 19.05 -27.80 -1.25
C GLU A 32 20.00 -27.04 -0.33
N GLU A 33 20.37 -27.64 0.78
CA GLU A 33 21.08 -27.08 1.94
C GLU A 33 22.50 -26.53 1.62
N ASN A 34 22.97 -26.60 0.37
CA ASN A 34 24.33 -26.24 -0.04
C ASN A 34 24.44 -25.44 -1.35
N THR A 35 23.34 -24.89 -1.88
CA THR A 35 23.46 -23.95 -2.99
C THR A 35 23.81 -22.58 -2.41
N PRO A 36 24.98 -21.99 -2.72
CA PRO A 36 25.26 -20.60 -2.31
C PRO A 36 24.13 -19.71 -2.79
N ALA A 37 23.53 -18.96 -1.89
CA ALA A 37 22.52 -17.99 -2.27
C ALA A 37 23.12 -17.07 -3.33
N THR A 38 22.70 -17.20 -4.58
CA THR A 38 23.10 -16.26 -5.62
C THR A 38 22.40 -14.92 -5.29
N LEU A 39 23.20 -13.94 -4.94
CA LEU A 39 22.69 -12.58 -4.74
C LEU A 39 21.97 -12.12 -6.02
N PRO A 40 20.84 -11.43 -5.93
CA PRO A 40 20.12 -10.92 -7.08
C PRO A 40 21.08 -10.04 -7.91
N GLN A 41 21.05 -10.19 -9.24
CA GLN A 41 21.91 -9.42 -10.15
C GLN A 41 21.65 -7.91 -10.07
N LYS A 42 20.45 -7.52 -9.60
CA LYS A 42 20.08 -6.13 -9.33
C LYS A 42 19.52 -6.05 -7.92
N GLU A 43 20.18 -5.28 -7.09
CA GLU A 43 19.75 -4.98 -5.73
C GLU A 43 18.94 -3.68 -5.73
N LEU A 44 17.78 -3.66 -5.07
CA LEU A 44 17.00 -2.45 -4.81
C LEU A 44 17.59 -1.75 -3.58
N ARG A 45 18.17 -0.58 -3.78
CA ARG A 45 18.70 0.30 -2.74
C ARG A 45 17.88 1.58 -2.74
N GLY A 46 16.86 1.63 -1.87
CA GLY A 46 15.91 2.71 -1.82
C GLY A 46 15.95 3.51 -0.52
N VAL A 47 15.43 4.72 -0.59
CA VAL A 47 15.22 5.59 0.55
C VAL A 47 13.76 6.04 0.60
N TRP A 48 13.20 6.17 1.81
CA TRP A 48 11.88 6.76 2.02
C TRP A 48 12.00 8.25 2.28
N VAL A 49 11.11 9.03 1.65
CA VAL A 49 10.94 10.47 1.89
C VAL A 49 9.49 10.71 2.30
N THR A 50 9.29 11.11 3.55
CA THR A 50 7.97 11.40 4.09
C THR A 50 7.57 12.85 3.87
N THR A 51 6.30 13.07 3.54
CA THR A 51 5.72 14.40 3.38
C THR A 51 4.68 14.72 4.45
N ALA A 52 4.18 13.71 5.15
CA ALA A 52 3.27 13.90 6.27
C ALA A 52 3.93 14.82 7.31
N TRP A 53 3.18 15.81 7.79
CA TRP A 53 3.68 16.88 8.67
C TRP A 53 4.83 17.71 8.09
N GLY A 54 5.14 17.57 6.80
CA GLY A 54 6.24 18.25 6.13
C GLY A 54 7.64 17.83 6.63
N ILE A 55 7.80 16.60 7.17
CA ILE A 55 9.01 16.19 7.89
C ILE A 55 10.25 16.22 7.00
N ASP A 56 10.30 15.44 5.92
CA ASP A 56 11.48 15.38 5.06
C ASP A 56 11.38 16.37 3.90
N TRP A 57 10.19 16.48 3.32
CA TRP A 57 9.94 17.37 2.20
C TRP A 57 8.48 17.87 2.24
N PRO A 58 8.21 19.13 1.95
CA PRO A 58 9.15 20.22 1.67
C PRO A 58 9.71 20.96 2.90
N MET A 59 9.40 20.52 4.14
CA MET A 59 9.90 21.10 5.41
C MET A 59 9.48 22.58 5.56
N GLU A 60 8.17 22.86 5.41
CA GLU A 60 7.60 24.22 5.48
C GLU A 60 8.17 25.21 4.44
N GLU A 61 8.82 24.72 3.40
CA GLU A 61 9.21 25.53 2.25
C GLU A 61 8.08 25.60 1.23
N TYR A 62 7.58 26.79 0.97
CA TYR A 62 6.43 26.99 0.07
C TYR A 62 6.83 27.66 -1.26
N ASN A 63 8.08 28.01 -1.44
CA ASN A 63 8.59 28.53 -2.70
C ASN A 63 8.89 27.39 -3.68
N ALA A 64 8.23 27.41 -4.84
CA ALA A 64 8.36 26.33 -5.83
C ALA A 64 9.81 26.08 -6.30
N THR A 65 10.62 27.13 -6.45
CA THR A 65 12.02 26.98 -6.88
C THR A 65 12.86 26.34 -5.79
N ALA A 66 12.67 26.72 -4.54
CA ALA A 66 13.38 26.15 -3.40
C ALA A 66 12.97 24.69 -3.14
N GLN A 67 11.68 24.37 -3.26
CA GLN A 67 11.19 22.98 -3.19
C GLN A 67 11.86 22.08 -4.24
N LYS A 68 11.88 22.55 -5.48
CA LYS A 68 12.51 21.85 -6.60
C LYS A 68 13.99 21.61 -6.36
N GLN A 69 14.72 22.65 -5.93
CA GLN A 69 16.14 22.52 -5.67
C GLN A 69 16.43 21.55 -4.55
N LYS A 70 15.69 21.62 -3.46
CA LYS A 70 15.83 20.70 -2.34
C LYS A 70 15.63 19.22 -2.76
N TYR A 71 14.65 18.95 -3.61
CA TYR A 71 14.45 17.60 -4.14
C TYR A 71 15.60 17.15 -5.04
N ILE A 72 16.11 18.04 -5.89
CA ILE A 72 17.27 17.78 -6.72
C ILE A 72 18.49 17.43 -5.85
N ASP A 73 18.73 18.19 -4.78
CA ASP A 73 19.83 17.94 -3.86
C ASP A 73 19.71 16.56 -3.18
N TYR A 74 18.48 16.13 -2.84
CA TYR A 74 18.24 14.75 -2.34
C TYR A 74 18.61 13.70 -3.38
N LEU A 75 18.17 13.88 -4.63
CA LEU A 75 18.45 12.91 -5.68
C LEU A 75 19.96 12.83 -5.99
N ASP A 76 20.66 13.96 -5.98
CA ASP A 76 22.12 14.00 -6.20
C ASP A 76 22.85 13.25 -5.07
N LEU A 77 22.42 13.43 -3.81
CA LEU A 77 22.92 12.65 -2.68
C LEU A 77 22.62 11.14 -2.83
N LEU A 78 21.46 10.76 -3.37
CA LEU A 78 21.15 9.36 -3.64
C LEU A 78 22.08 8.76 -4.69
N VAL A 79 22.37 9.49 -5.76
CA VAL A 79 23.32 9.06 -6.79
C VAL A 79 24.71 8.87 -6.21
N GLU A 80 25.22 9.82 -5.43
CA GLU A 80 26.52 9.72 -4.75
C GLU A 80 26.63 8.47 -3.88
N ASN A 81 25.54 8.09 -3.21
CA ASN A 81 25.46 6.92 -2.36
C ASN A 81 25.01 5.65 -3.10
N LYS A 82 24.97 5.68 -4.44
CA LYS A 82 24.61 4.54 -5.31
C LYS A 82 23.21 3.97 -5.00
N MET A 83 22.31 4.79 -4.52
CA MET A 83 20.90 4.43 -4.40
C MET A 83 20.24 4.41 -5.78
N ASN A 84 19.21 3.59 -5.95
CA ASN A 84 18.56 3.40 -7.24
C ASN A 84 17.01 3.45 -7.16
N ALA A 85 16.46 3.75 -6.01
CA ALA A 85 15.02 3.94 -5.83
C ALA A 85 14.72 5.00 -4.75
N ILE A 86 13.61 5.70 -4.93
CA ILE A 86 13.04 6.60 -3.93
C ILE A 86 11.58 6.21 -3.70
N PHE A 87 11.19 6.00 -2.45
CA PHE A 87 9.81 5.81 -2.01
C PHE A 87 9.31 7.16 -1.49
N PHE A 88 8.65 7.92 -2.36
CA PHE A 88 8.24 9.28 -2.03
C PHE A 88 6.77 9.32 -1.64
N GLN A 89 6.46 9.84 -0.45
CA GLN A 89 5.10 9.92 0.06
C GLN A 89 4.32 11.01 -0.68
N ILE A 90 3.44 10.60 -1.60
CA ILE A 90 2.60 11.50 -2.39
C ILE A 90 1.19 11.65 -1.83
N ARG A 91 0.86 10.87 -0.80
CA ARG A 91 -0.44 10.85 -0.13
C ARG A 91 -0.27 10.41 1.33
N GLY A 92 -0.09 11.38 2.21
CA GLY A 92 0.16 11.14 3.63
C GLY A 92 -1.09 11.11 4.50
N MET A 93 -2.12 11.92 4.19
CA MET A 93 -3.29 12.13 5.05
C MET A 93 -4.56 12.43 4.24
N ALA A 94 -4.94 11.56 3.31
CA ALA A 94 -6.05 11.79 2.39
C ALA A 94 -5.97 13.16 1.70
N ASP A 95 -4.76 13.55 1.37
CA ASP A 95 -4.38 14.74 0.62
C ASP A 95 -3.41 14.35 -0.49
N ALA A 96 -3.29 15.12 -1.55
CA ALA A 96 -2.54 14.73 -2.72
C ALA A 96 -1.42 15.72 -3.06
N PHE A 97 -0.30 15.19 -3.56
CA PHE A 97 0.82 15.93 -4.15
C PHE A 97 0.71 15.99 -5.68
N TYR A 98 -0.51 15.77 -6.22
CA TYR A 98 -0.85 15.81 -7.64
C TYR A 98 -2.30 16.26 -7.83
N ASP A 99 -2.71 16.56 -9.07
CA ASP A 99 -4.06 17.00 -9.39
C ASP A 99 -5.06 15.84 -9.35
N SER A 100 -5.59 15.57 -8.14
CA SER A 100 -6.50 14.45 -7.87
C SER A 100 -7.97 14.86 -7.97
N GLN A 101 -8.79 13.98 -8.55
CA GLN A 101 -10.25 14.11 -8.53
C GLN A 101 -10.83 13.77 -7.15
N TYR A 102 -10.14 12.94 -6.39
CA TYR A 102 -10.63 12.37 -5.14
C TYR A 102 -10.20 13.13 -3.90
N GLU A 103 -9.07 13.85 -3.96
CA GLU A 103 -8.45 14.48 -2.80
C GLU A 103 -7.97 15.89 -3.12
N SER A 104 -7.94 16.75 -2.12
CA SER A 104 -7.44 18.10 -2.26
C SER A 104 -5.92 18.15 -2.21
N TRP A 105 -5.34 19.20 -2.78
CA TRP A 105 -3.92 19.48 -2.69
C TRP A 105 -3.45 19.54 -1.24
N SER A 106 -2.35 18.90 -0.93
CA SER A 106 -1.76 18.93 0.39
C SER A 106 -1.33 20.35 0.80
N LYS A 107 -1.68 20.73 2.03
CA LYS A 107 -1.24 22.02 2.59
C LYS A 107 0.28 22.15 2.68
N TYR A 108 1.00 21.04 2.73
CA TYR A 108 2.45 21.05 2.85
C TYR A 108 3.16 21.58 1.62
N ILE A 109 2.48 21.64 0.46
CA ILE A 109 3.06 22.19 -0.78
C ILE A 109 2.99 23.71 -0.80
N THR A 110 1.86 24.30 -0.38
CA THR A 110 1.59 25.73 -0.54
C THR A 110 1.34 26.46 0.77
N GLY A 111 1.37 25.78 1.90
CA GLY A 111 0.96 26.30 3.19
C GLY A 111 -0.55 26.25 3.44
N THR A 112 -1.36 25.98 2.42
CA THR A 112 -2.83 25.99 2.52
C THR A 112 -3.44 24.79 1.81
N SER A 113 -4.32 24.06 2.51
CA SER A 113 -5.02 22.90 1.95
C SER A 113 -5.88 23.29 0.74
N GLY A 114 -5.86 22.46 -0.29
CA GLY A 114 -6.66 22.63 -1.51
C GLY A 114 -6.12 23.67 -2.50
N VAL A 115 -5.09 24.41 -2.16
CA VAL A 115 -4.50 25.40 -3.07
C VAL A 115 -3.57 24.68 -4.06
N LYS A 116 -3.89 24.81 -5.35
CA LYS A 116 -3.10 24.25 -6.44
C LYS A 116 -1.72 24.94 -6.51
N PRO A 117 -0.62 24.19 -6.53
CA PRO A 117 0.72 24.74 -6.72
C PRO A 117 0.91 25.28 -8.14
N SER A 118 1.97 26.09 -8.32
CA SER A 118 2.30 26.72 -9.60
C SER A 118 2.95 25.78 -10.62
N TYR A 119 3.19 24.52 -10.25
CA TYR A 119 3.83 23.51 -11.11
C TYR A 119 3.20 22.15 -10.86
N ASP A 120 3.39 21.21 -11.80
CA ASP A 120 3.05 19.81 -11.62
C ASP A 120 4.09 19.15 -10.69
N VAL A 121 3.71 19.00 -9.41
CA VAL A 121 4.62 18.52 -8.38
C VAL A 121 5.05 17.09 -8.67
N LEU A 122 4.10 16.17 -8.83
CA LEU A 122 4.40 14.74 -9.01
C LEU A 122 5.12 14.49 -10.34
N GLY A 123 4.69 15.14 -11.42
CA GLY A 123 5.38 15.03 -12.71
C GLY A 123 6.85 15.47 -12.62
N PHE A 124 7.12 16.59 -11.95
CA PHE A 124 8.48 17.07 -11.70
C PHE A 124 9.32 16.08 -10.87
N LEU A 125 8.75 15.52 -9.79
CA LEU A 125 9.47 14.58 -8.92
C LEU A 125 9.87 13.31 -9.70
N ILE A 126 8.97 12.77 -10.50
CA ILE A 126 9.23 11.59 -11.34
C ILE A 126 10.29 11.89 -12.39
N GLU A 127 10.12 12.99 -13.13
CA GLU A 127 11.05 13.37 -14.20
C GLU A 127 12.50 13.53 -13.70
N GLU A 128 12.68 14.20 -12.56
CA GLU A 128 14.03 14.40 -11.99
C GLU A 128 14.65 13.12 -11.44
N ALA A 129 13.85 12.19 -10.89
CA ALA A 129 14.32 10.86 -10.49
C ALA A 129 14.77 10.05 -11.71
N HIS A 130 13.96 9.98 -12.76
CA HIS A 130 14.24 9.24 -13.97
C HIS A 130 15.47 9.78 -14.74
N LYS A 131 15.69 11.10 -14.76
CA LYS A 131 16.93 11.71 -15.32
C LYS A 131 18.20 11.16 -14.69
N ARG A 132 18.11 10.65 -13.46
CA ARG A 132 19.23 10.11 -12.67
C ARG A 132 19.22 8.58 -12.59
N ASN A 133 18.36 7.90 -13.37
CA ASN A 133 18.12 6.45 -13.32
C ASN A 133 17.73 5.96 -11.91
N ILE A 134 16.98 6.77 -11.17
CA ILE A 134 16.38 6.43 -9.87
C ILE A 134 14.91 6.08 -10.12
N GLN A 135 14.49 4.89 -9.69
CA GLN A 135 13.09 4.49 -9.72
C GLN A 135 12.27 5.35 -8.76
N PHE A 136 11.10 5.81 -9.20
CA PHE A 136 10.17 6.58 -8.38
C PHE A 136 8.99 5.69 -7.95
N HIS A 137 8.94 5.34 -6.67
CA HIS A 137 7.84 4.60 -6.07
C HIS A 137 6.91 5.56 -5.33
N ALA A 138 5.67 5.65 -5.81
CA ALA A 138 4.65 6.48 -5.19
C ALA A 138 4.16 5.84 -3.88
N TRP A 139 4.48 6.45 -2.74
CA TRP A 139 4.07 5.96 -1.44
C TRP A 139 2.79 6.63 -0.97
N LEU A 140 1.81 5.81 -0.58
CA LEU A 140 0.50 6.20 -0.08
C LEU A 140 0.24 5.61 1.31
N ASN A 141 -0.35 6.42 2.20
CA ASN A 141 -1.02 5.92 3.40
C ASN A 141 -2.52 5.80 3.10
N PRO A 142 -3.05 4.61 2.79
CA PRO A 142 -4.36 4.48 2.15
C PRO A 142 -5.53 4.91 3.00
N TYR A 143 -5.46 4.74 4.33
CA TYR A 143 -6.62 4.94 5.20
C TYR A 143 -6.56 6.19 6.06
N ARG A 144 -5.37 6.72 6.38
CA ARG A 144 -5.22 7.88 7.25
C ARG A 144 -5.80 9.15 6.63
N ILE A 145 -6.66 9.85 7.39
CA ILE A 145 -7.27 11.13 6.97
C ILE A 145 -6.67 12.27 7.77
N SER A 146 -6.69 12.19 9.10
CA SER A 146 -6.16 13.24 9.97
C SER A 146 -5.88 12.72 11.37
N THR A 147 -5.10 13.48 12.13
CA THR A 147 -4.83 13.22 13.53
C THR A 147 -5.23 14.40 14.40
N ARG A 148 -5.40 14.16 15.69
CA ARG A 148 -5.57 15.20 16.73
C ARG A 148 -4.67 14.90 17.92
N ALA A 149 -4.34 15.93 18.69
CA ALA A 149 -3.38 15.80 19.78
C ALA A 149 -3.86 14.84 20.90
N ASN A 150 -5.15 14.89 21.24
CA ASN A 150 -5.77 14.04 22.25
C ASN A 150 -7.30 14.00 22.06
N LYS A 151 -7.99 13.18 22.83
CA LYS A 151 -9.46 13.01 22.75
C LYS A 151 -10.27 14.27 23.01
N ASN A 152 -9.71 15.26 23.69
CA ASN A 152 -10.40 16.50 24.05
C ASN A 152 -10.23 17.59 22.98
N SER A 153 -9.33 17.40 22.00
CA SER A 153 -9.15 18.29 20.87
C SER A 153 -10.03 17.87 19.70
N SER A 154 -10.45 18.84 18.89
CA SER A 154 -11.20 18.56 17.66
C SER A 154 -10.28 18.02 16.57
N PHE A 155 -10.82 17.16 15.71
CA PHE A 155 -10.18 16.87 14.43
C PHE A 155 -10.19 18.12 13.53
N PRO A 156 -9.22 18.25 12.64
CA PRO A 156 -9.32 19.20 11.54
C PRO A 156 -10.66 19.02 10.80
N GLN A 157 -11.16 20.12 10.22
CA GLN A 157 -12.34 20.03 9.36
C GLN A 157 -12.09 19.01 8.25
N LEU A 158 -13.10 18.16 7.99
CA LEU A 158 -13.02 17.18 6.93
C LEU A 158 -13.01 17.86 5.57
N ASP A 159 -12.12 17.43 4.70
CA ASP A 159 -12.06 17.94 3.34
C ASP A 159 -13.39 17.67 2.60
N PRO A 160 -13.96 18.64 1.85
CA PRO A 160 -15.22 18.45 1.13
C PRO A 160 -15.23 17.31 0.11
N LYS A 161 -14.08 16.88 -0.38
CA LYS A 161 -13.96 15.74 -1.28
C LYS A 161 -14.03 14.39 -0.57
N ILE A 162 -13.98 14.37 0.77
CA ILE A 162 -14.04 13.15 1.58
C ILE A 162 -15.48 12.95 2.06
N PRO A 163 -16.20 11.90 1.58
CA PRO A 163 -17.53 11.58 2.09
C PRO A 163 -17.45 11.18 3.57
N SER A 164 -18.18 11.87 4.42
CA SER A 164 -18.14 11.67 5.88
C SER A 164 -18.56 10.26 6.30
N GLU A 165 -19.48 9.65 5.56
CA GLU A 165 -19.98 8.30 5.78
C GLU A 165 -18.93 7.21 5.56
N LEU A 166 -17.84 7.52 4.87
CA LEU A 166 -16.71 6.61 4.66
C LEU A 166 -15.67 6.69 5.78
N THR A 167 -15.84 7.61 6.74
CA THR A 167 -14.83 7.89 7.77
C THR A 167 -15.18 7.25 9.10
N LYS A 168 -14.14 7.03 9.92
CA LYS A 168 -14.26 6.56 11.29
C LYS A 168 -13.28 7.30 12.19
N ASP A 169 -13.80 7.81 13.30
CA ASP A 169 -13.01 8.56 14.29
C ASP A 169 -12.66 7.67 15.47
N TYR A 170 -11.38 7.70 15.83
CA TYR A 170 -10.84 7.14 17.07
C TYR A 170 -10.27 8.23 17.96
N GLU A 171 -9.72 7.86 19.12
CA GLU A 171 -9.24 8.85 20.08
C GLU A 171 -8.27 9.88 19.49
N LYS A 172 -7.31 9.43 18.65
CA LYS A 172 -6.25 10.29 18.11
C LYS A 172 -6.23 10.37 16.58
N ILE A 173 -6.97 9.51 15.90
CA ILE A 173 -6.89 9.38 14.45
C ILE A 173 -8.28 9.27 13.81
N ARG A 174 -8.46 9.97 12.70
CA ARG A 174 -9.57 9.77 11.75
C ARG A 174 -9.06 9.01 10.55
N ILE A 175 -9.76 7.96 10.16
CA ILE A 175 -9.41 7.13 9.02
C ILE A 175 -10.60 6.94 8.07
N TYR A 176 -10.34 6.55 6.85
CA TYR A 176 -11.32 5.81 6.06
C TYR A 176 -11.58 4.47 6.73
N ASN A 177 -12.84 4.04 6.80
CA ASN A 177 -13.22 2.78 7.43
C ASN A 177 -12.85 1.59 6.49
N PRO A 178 -11.82 0.78 6.79
CA PRO A 178 -11.37 -0.30 5.91
C PRO A 178 -12.43 -1.38 5.70
N ALA A 179 -13.40 -1.48 6.60
CA ALA A 179 -14.48 -2.47 6.54
C ALA A 179 -15.55 -2.14 5.49
N LEU A 180 -15.49 -0.97 4.84
CA LEU A 180 -16.47 -0.56 3.84
C LEU A 180 -15.98 -0.88 2.41
N PRO A 181 -16.73 -1.63 1.60
CA PRO A 181 -16.40 -1.88 0.20
C PRO A 181 -16.22 -0.59 -0.64
N GLU A 182 -16.96 0.46 -0.29
CA GLU A 182 -16.87 1.77 -0.93
C GLU A 182 -15.50 2.43 -0.69
N VAL A 183 -14.90 2.19 0.48
CA VAL A 183 -13.54 2.66 0.79
C VAL A 183 -12.50 1.91 -0.04
N GLN A 184 -12.61 0.59 -0.15
CA GLN A 184 -11.72 -0.22 -1.00
C GLN A 184 -11.81 0.24 -2.47
N THR A 185 -13.02 0.49 -2.95
CA THR A 185 -13.26 1.06 -4.29
C THR A 185 -12.57 2.41 -4.44
N ARG A 186 -12.72 3.31 -3.47
CA ARG A 186 -12.08 4.63 -3.49
C ARG A 186 -10.56 4.54 -3.55
N ILE A 187 -9.94 3.71 -2.71
CA ILE A 187 -8.47 3.53 -2.70
C ILE A 187 -7.99 2.98 -4.05
N THR A 188 -8.70 1.99 -4.60
CA THR A 188 -8.41 1.45 -5.94
C THR A 188 -8.50 2.53 -7.03
N GLN A 189 -9.49 3.41 -6.96
CA GLN A 189 -9.64 4.52 -7.91
C GLN A 189 -8.51 5.55 -7.79
N ILE A 190 -8.06 5.85 -6.57
CA ILE A 190 -6.91 6.73 -6.31
C ILE A 190 -5.64 6.15 -6.93
N VAL A 191 -5.37 4.85 -6.69
CA VAL A 191 -4.22 4.17 -7.30
C VAL A 191 -4.31 4.19 -8.82
N LYS A 192 -5.49 3.85 -9.37
CA LYS A 192 -5.72 3.90 -10.81
C LYS A 192 -5.50 5.29 -11.40
N GLU A 193 -5.92 6.34 -10.69
CA GLU A 193 -5.69 7.72 -11.12
C GLU A 193 -4.19 8.01 -11.24
N ILE A 194 -3.38 7.61 -10.25
CA ILE A 194 -1.93 7.83 -10.24
C ILE A 194 -1.27 7.12 -11.41
N ILE A 195 -1.46 5.81 -11.55
CA ILE A 195 -0.80 5.00 -12.58
C ILE A 195 -1.28 5.31 -14.01
N THR A 196 -2.42 5.99 -14.14
CA THR A 196 -2.94 6.42 -15.45
C THR A 196 -2.36 7.78 -15.87
N LYS A 197 -2.10 8.66 -14.90
CA LYS A 197 -1.64 10.03 -15.15
C LYS A 197 -0.13 10.18 -15.11
N TYR A 198 0.57 9.30 -14.39
CA TYR A 198 1.98 9.45 -14.06
C TYR A 198 2.76 8.16 -14.29
N ASP A 199 3.99 8.28 -14.78
CA ASP A 199 4.92 7.18 -15.07
C ASP A 199 5.69 6.78 -13.80
N VAL A 200 4.97 6.24 -12.80
CA VAL A 200 5.58 5.74 -11.57
C VAL A 200 6.10 4.31 -11.76
N ASP A 201 7.27 3.98 -11.21
CA ASP A 201 7.86 2.64 -11.29
C ASP A 201 7.18 1.66 -10.33
N GLY A 202 6.49 2.16 -9.29
CA GLY A 202 5.78 1.32 -8.35
C GLY A 202 4.83 2.10 -7.45
N ILE A 203 3.91 1.37 -6.84
CA ILE A 203 3.04 1.85 -5.76
C ILE A 203 3.49 1.17 -4.47
N HIS A 204 3.69 1.97 -3.44
CA HIS A 204 4.01 1.50 -2.10
C HIS A 204 2.93 1.95 -1.11
N MET A 205 2.45 1.04 -0.28
CA MET A 205 1.48 1.32 0.76
C MET A 205 2.00 0.87 2.10
N ASP A 206 1.88 1.75 3.07
CA ASP A 206 2.22 1.47 4.44
C ASP A 206 1.31 2.28 5.36
N ASP A 207 1.42 2.09 6.65
CA ASP A 207 0.71 2.63 7.78
C ASP A 207 -0.07 1.54 8.53
N TYR A 208 -0.59 1.88 9.66
CA TYR A 208 -1.53 1.03 10.40
C TYR A 208 -2.88 1.07 9.68
N PHE A 209 -3.16 0.13 8.81
CA PHE A 209 -4.40 0.08 8.03
C PHE A 209 -5.63 0.02 8.93
N TYR A 210 -5.56 -0.77 9.99
CA TYR A 210 -6.36 -0.57 11.18
C TYR A 210 -5.48 0.13 12.23
N PRO A 211 -5.97 1.17 12.92
CA PRO A 211 -5.15 1.94 13.84
C PRO A 211 -4.75 1.12 15.07
N ALA A 212 -3.57 1.39 15.60
CA ALA A 212 -3.22 0.97 16.95
C ALA A 212 -4.08 1.77 17.93
N LEU A 213 -5.01 1.07 18.61
CA LEU A 213 -5.94 1.68 19.55
C LEU A 213 -5.34 1.73 20.95
N GLU A 214 -5.74 2.72 21.73
CA GLU A 214 -5.51 2.74 23.16
C GLU A 214 -6.29 1.59 23.84
N ALA A 215 -5.84 1.12 24.99
CA ALA A 215 -6.43 -0.05 25.67
C ALA A 215 -7.93 0.11 26.03
N SER A 216 -8.40 1.36 26.10
CA SER A 216 -9.81 1.69 26.39
C SER A 216 -10.68 1.80 25.14
N GLU A 217 -10.11 1.72 23.95
CA GLU A 217 -10.83 1.87 22.70
C GLU A 217 -11.19 0.52 22.05
N SER A 218 -12.22 0.56 21.23
CA SER A 218 -12.67 -0.57 20.42
C SER A 218 -12.73 -0.17 18.95
N MET A 219 -12.47 -1.11 18.05
CA MET A 219 -12.63 -0.90 16.60
C MET A 219 -14.05 -0.54 16.19
N ASN A 220 -15.07 -0.96 16.96
CA ASN A 220 -16.49 -0.71 16.72
C ASN A 220 -16.96 -1.02 15.30
N ASP A 221 -16.46 -2.12 14.72
CA ASP A 221 -16.74 -2.56 13.36
C ASP A 221 -17.57 -3.85 13.29
N ASN A 222 -18.27 -4.17 14.39
CA ASN A 222 -19.16 -5.34 14.45
C ASN A 222 -20.32 -5.24 13.46
N VAL A 223 -20.84 -4.04 13.21
CA VAL A 223 -21.94 -3.81 12.26
C VAL A 223 -21.48 -4.13 10.84
N GLU A 224 -20.29 -3.68 10.48
CA GLU A 224 -19.68 -3.96 9.19
C GLU A 224 -19.36 -5.46 9.04
N TYR A 225 -18.84 -6.11 10.08
CA TYR A 225 -18.62 -7.55 10.06
C TYR A 225 -19.93 -8.33 9.87
N GLU A 226 -20.99 -8.02 10.61
CA GLU A 226 -22.30 -8.67 10.43
C GLU A 226 -22.84 -8.49 9.00
N LYS A 227 -22.62 -7.31 8.41
CA LYS A 227 -23.16 -6.98 7.09
C LYS A 227 -22.32 -7.54 5.93
N TYR A 228 -20.99 -7.45 6.03
CA TYR A 228 -20.09 -7.70 4.91
C TYR A 228 -19.18 -8.94 5.10
N GLY A 229 -18.93 -9.34 6.34
CA GLY A 229 -17.93 -10.35 6.67
C GLY A 229 -18.49 -11.70 7.09
N LYS A 230 -19.58 -11.73 7.85
CA LYS A 230 -20.08 -12.93 8.52
C LYS A 230 -20.40 -14.11 7.60
N ALA A 231 -20.78 -13.84 6.36
CA ALA A 231 -21.05 -14.88 5.37
C ALA A 231 -19.77 -15.49 4.75
N GLN A 232 -18.61 -14.85 4.94
CA GLN A 232 -17.36 -15.19 4.27
C GLN A 232 -16.23 -15.57 5.25
N PHE A 233 -16.30 -15.10 6.49
CA PHE A 233 -15.23 -15.26 7.49
C PHE A 233 -15.79 -15.80 8.80
N ASP A 234 -15.08 -16.74 9.40
CA ASP A 234 -15.47 -17.40 10.64
C ASP A 234 -15.53 -16.46 11.85
N ASN A 235 -14.73 -15.40 11.81
CA ASN A 235 -14.64 -14.43 12.90
C ASN A 235 -14.22 -13.04 12.41
N ILE A 236 -14.44 -12.03 13.27
CA ILE A 236 -14.13 -10.63 12.95
C ILE A 236 -12.63 -10.37 12.76
N ALA A 237 -11.74 -11.16 13.36
CA ALA A 237 -10.29 -10.98 13.17
C ALA A 237 -9.87 -11.40 11.76
N ASP A 238 -10.46 -12.45 11.22
CA ASP A 238 -10.24 -12.87 9.82
C ASP A 238 -10.82 -11.85 8.84
N PHE A 239 -12.02 -11.32 9.12
CA PHE A 239 -12.61 -10.24 8.36
C PHE A 239 -11.67 -9.02 8.29
N ARG A 240 -11.16 -8.54 9.42
CA ARG A 240 -10.23 -7.40 9.48
C ARG A 240 -8.95 -7.65 8.68
N ARG A 241 -8.36 -8.84 8.78
CA ARG A 241 -7.16 -9.19 8.03
C ARG A 241 -7.38 -9.16 6.52
N ASN A 242 -8.56 -9.56 6.06
CA ASN A 242 -8.87 -9.63 4.63
C ASN A 242 -9.38 -8.31 4.04
N ASN A 243 -9.80 -7.34 4.86
CA ASN A 243 -10.26 -6.04 4.37
C ASN A 243 -9.16 -5.14 3.84
N VAL A 244 -7.91 -5.44 4.14
CA VAL A 244 -6.74 -4.61 3.81
C VAL A 244 -5.73 -5.31 2.89
N ASN A 245 -6.10 -6.50 2.38
CA ASN A 245 -5.30 -7.31 1.46
C ASN A 245 -5.85 -7.24 0.03
#